data_c59d55342a8c012a0e0dc18239628624
#
_entry.id   c59d55342a8c012a0e0dc18239628624
#
_cell.length_a   1.000
_cell.length_b   1.000
_cell.length_c   1.000
_cell.angle_alpha   90.00
_cell.angle_beta   90.00
_cell.angle_gamma   90.00
#
_symmetry.space_group_name_H-M   'P 1'
#
loop_
_entity.id
_entity.type
_entity.pdbx_description
1 polymer ?
#
loop_
_entity_poly.entity_id
_entity_poly.type
_entity_poly.pdbx_seq_one_letter_code
_entity_poly.pdbx_strand_id
1 'polypeptide(L)'
;MLMALNPGTDAPIFMSIPHLSLQDARHLQLAAQGLLTPRRAKAKPADLLATIRRMALLQIDTISVVARSPYLVLFSRLGQYDPRWLEQLLAEGDIFEYWAHEACFIPREDYRLLRHRMLDPAAMGWKFSANWLATHQQEIGQIIERIRQHGPVRAADFERKGEKGNGWWDWKPEKRHLEVLFTAGQLMVRERRNFQ
;
A
#
# COMPACT_ATOMS: atom_id res chain seq x y z
N MET A 1 -23.57 0.68 -22.72
CA MET A 1 -23.39 1.03 -24.15
C MET A 1 -22.88 2.47 -24.19
N LEU A 2 -21.57 2.64 -24.51
CA LEU A 2 -20.98 3.98 -24.62
C LEU A 2 -21.07 4.43 -26.06
N MET A 3 -21.59 5.65 -26.27
CA MET A 3 -21.80 6.27 -27.57
C MET A 3 -20.79 7.42 -27.74
N ALA A 4 -19.95 7.37 -28.76
CA ALA A 4 -19.09 8.49 -29.15
C ALA A 4 -19.77 9.25 -30.28
N LEU A 5 -19.93 10.59 -30.16
CA LEU A 5 -20.42 11.47 -31.21
C LEU A 5 -19.26 11.88 -32.11
N ASN A 6 -19.36 11.60 -33.40
CA ASN A 6 -18.39 12.08 -34.40
C ASN A 6 -18.97 13.36 -35.03
N PRO A 7 -18.32 14.54 -35.00
CA PRO A 7 -18.85 15.81 -35.47
C PRO A 7 -18.94 15.96 -37.01
N GLY A 8 -18.95 14.88 -37.77
CA GLY A 8 -19.01 14.95 -39.21
C GLY A 8 -19.91 13.91 -39.92
N THR A 9 -20.53 12.99 -39.17
CA THR A 9 -21.46 11.99 -39.76
C THR A 9 -22.51 11.63 -38.73
N ASP A 10 -23.80 11.74 -39.12
CA ASP A 10 -24.95 11.41 -38.29
C ASP A 10 -25.15 9.91 -37.95
N ALA A 11 -24.17 9.08 -38.22
CA ALA A 11 -24.23 7.66 -37.91
C ALA A 11 -23.54 7.35 -36.57
N PRO A 12 -24.24 6.73 -35.60
CA PRO A 12 -23.62 6.32 -34.35
C PRO A 12 -22.55 5.25 -34.60
N ILE A 13 -21.32 5.51 -34.14
CA ILE A 13 -20.25 4.51 -34.14
C ILE A 13 -20.55 3.53 -33.02
N PHE A 14 -21.12 2.37 -33.35
CA PHE A 14 -21.20 1.25 -32.42
C PHE A 14 -19.85 0.61 -32.29
N MET A 15 -19.13 0.92 -31.22
CA MET A 15 -17.98 0.10 -30.82
C MET A 15 -18.50 -1.27 -30.39
N SER A 16 -18.20 -2.31 -31.18
CA SER A 16 -18.49 -3.68 -30.79
C SER A 16 -17.66 -4.02 -29.55
N ILE A 17 -18.33 -4.42 -28.48
CA ILE A 17 -17.64 -4.94 -27.30
C ILE A 17 -17.04 -6.31 -27.73
N PRO A 18 -15.71 -6.48 -27.63
CA PRO A 18 -15.11 -7.75 -27.99
C PRO A 18 -15.62 -8.86 -27.07
N HIS A 19 -16.07 -9.96 -27.64
CA HIS A 19 -16.48 -11.15 -26.91
C HIS A 19 -15.25 -12.03 -26.66
N LEU A 20 -15.03 -12.38 -25.40
CA LEU A 20 -13.96 -13.27 -24.99
C LEU A 20 -14.56 -14.58 -24.45
N SER A 21 -13.90 -15.69 -24.72
CA SER A 21 -14.21 -16.94 -24.03
C SER A 21 -13.84 -16.83 -22.55
N LEU A 22 -14.46 -17.62 -21.69
CA LEU A 22 -14.08 -17.69 -20.27
C LEU A 22 -12.59 -18.08 -20.10
N GLN A 23 -12.07 -18.90 -20.99
CA GLN A 23 -10.67 -19.31 -20.98
C GLN A 23 -9.76 -18.14 -21.33
N ASP A 24 -10.07 -17.35 -22.35
CA ASP A 24 -9.31 -16.15 -22.70
C ASP A 24 -9.32 -15.12 -21.58
N ALA A 25 -10.47 -14.91 -20.95
CA ALA A 25 -10.60 -14.01 -19.80
C ALA A 25 -9.69 -14.45 -18.63
N ARG A 26 -9.64 -15.77 -18.33
CA ARG A 26 -8.74 -16.34 -17.33
C ARG A 26 -7.27 -16.14 -17.68
N HIS A 27 -6.90 -16.41 -18.93
CA HIS A 27 -5.52 -16.22 -19.40
C HIS A 27 -5.11 -14.74 -19.35
N LEU A 28 -5.97 -13.82 -19.75
CA LEU A 28 -5.71 -12.39 -19.65
C LEU A 28 -5.50 -11.96 -18.20
N GLN A 29 -6.34 -12.44 -17.26
CA GLN A 29 -6.19 -12.16 -15.84
C GLN A 29 -4.84 -12.69 -15.31
N LEU A 30 -4.49 -13.92 -15.61
CA LEU A 30 -3.22 -14.52 -15.20
C LEU A 30 -2.03 -13.78 -15.84
N ALA A 31 -2.14 -13.40 -17.12
CA ALA A 31 -1.12 -12.63 -17.83
C ALA A 31 -0.92 -11.26 -17.16
N ALA A 32 -1.99 -10.53 -16.88
CA ALA A 32 -1.94 -9.23 -16.21
C ALA A 32 -1.25 -9.33 -14.84
N GLN A 33 -1.54 -10.39 -14.10
CA GLN A 33 -0.95 -10.65 -12.78
C GLN A 33 0.47 -11.24 -12.82
N GLY A 34 1.05 -11.49 -14.01
CA GLY A 34 2.37 -12.09 -14.14
C GLY A 34 2.43 -13.58 -13.77
N LEU A 35 1.30 -14.30 -13.83
CA LEU A 35 1.16 -15.70 -13.41
C LEU A 35 0.97 -16.68 -14.58
N LEU A 36 0.82 -16.19 -15.81
CA LEU A 36 0.55 -17.05 -16.96
C LEU A 36 1.74 -17.93 -17.33
N THR A 37 2.95 -17.40 -17.22
CA THR A 37 4.16 -18.12 -17.58
C THR A 37 5.12 -18.17 -16.39
N PRO A 38 5.54 -19.37 -15.95
CA PRO A 38 6.51 -19.49 -14.88
C PRO A 38 7.84 -18.82 -15.24
N ARG A 39 8.44 -18.14 -14.29
CA ARG A 39 9.77 -17.57 -14.45
C ARG A 39 10.81 -18.69 -14.49
N ARG A 40 11.67 -18.67 -15.51
CA ARG A 40 12.77 -19.63 -15.67
C ARG A 40 14.12 -19.08 -15.22
N ALA A 41 14.32 -17.77 -15.26
CA ALA A 41 15.56 -17.11 -14.85
C ALA A 41 15.57 -16.81 -13.36
N LYS A 42 16.76 -16.84 -12.75
CA LYS A 42 16.95 -16.41 -11.35
C LYS A 42 16.54 -14.94 -11.20
N ALA A 43 15.80 -14.64 -10.16
CA ALA A 43 15.34 -13.29 -9.87
C ALA A 43 16.52 -12.35 -9.50
N LYS A 44 16.36 -11.07 -9.85
CA LYS A 44 17.27 -9.96 -9.49
C LYS A 44 16.47 -8.88 -8.76
N PRO A 45 17.09 -7.96 -8.00
CA PRO A 45 16.40 -6.87 -7.30
C PRO A 45 15.48 -6.05 -8.21
N ALA A 46 15.92 -5.71 -9.42
CA ALA A 46 15.12 -4.95 -10.38
C ALA A 46 13.82 -5.68 -10.82
N ASP A 47 13.82 -7.01 -10.82
CA ASP A 47 12.63 -7.80 -11.18
C ASP A 47 11.54 -7.67 -10.11
N LEU A 48 11.92 -7.47 -8.85
CA LEU A 48 10.98 -7.30 -7.75
C LEU A 48 10.19 -6.00 -7.93
N LEU A 49 10.86 -4.87 -8.17
CA LEU A 49 10.21 -3.59 -8.46
C LEU A 49 9.33 -3.67 -9.71
N ALA A 50 9.84 -4.31 -10.80
CA ALA A 50 9.06 -4.51 -12.02
C ALA A 50 7.81 -5.36 -11.77
N THR A 51 7.87 -6.34 -10.87
CA THR A 51 6.73 -7.17 -10.48
C THR A 51 5.70 -6.36 -9.71
N ILE A 52 6.12 -5.52 -8.76
CA ILE A 52 5.20 -4.64 -8.01
C ILE A 52 4.55 -3.62 -8.96
N ARG A 53 5.32 -3.01 -9.87
CA ARG A 53 4.80 -2.11 -10.92
C ARG A 53 3.73 -2.76 -11.79
N ARG A 54 3.96 -4.02 -12.19
CA ARG A 54 2.99 -4.78 -12.98
C ARG A 54 1.66 -5.01 -12.24
N MET A 55 1.72 -5.24 -10.93
CA MET A 55 0.53 -5.43 -10.10
C MET A 55 -0.09 -4.10 -9.66
N ALA A 56 0.60 -2.97 -9.87
CA ALA A 56 0.32 -1.63 -9.39
C ALA A 56 0.43 -1.47 -7.86
N LEU A 57 0.14 -2.52 -7.09
CA LEU A 57 0.25 -2.50 -5.63
C LEU A 57 0.49 -3.91 -5.08
N LEU A 58 1.07 -3.98 -3.88
CA LEU A 58 1.29 -5.22 -3.14
C LEU A 58 0.74 -5.06 -1.73
N GLN A 59 -0.36 -5.75 -1.43
CA GLN A 59 -1.02 -5.65 -0.12
C GLN A 59 -0.09 -6.11 1.01
N ILE A 60 -0.11 -5.33 2.09
CA ILE A 60 0.61 -5.63 3.32
C ILE A 60 -0.34 -6.42 4.23
N ASP A 61 -0.02 -7.70 4.45
CA ASP A 61 -0.69 -8.55 5.42
C ASP A 61 0.34 -9.05 6.43
N THR A 62 0.01 -8.88 7.70
CA THR A 62 0.91 -9.24 8.80
C THR A 62 0.74 -10.69 9.28
N ILE A 63 -0.29 -11.39 8.83
CA ILE A 63 -0.49 -12.81 9.13
C ILE A 63 0.67 -13.60 8.54
N SER A 64 1.31 -14.44 9.37
CA SER A 64 2.48 -15.23 9.00
C SER A 64 2.32 -16.65 9.54
N VAL A 65 2.06 -17.58 8.64
CA VAL A 65 2.08 -19.02 8.94
C VAL A 65 3.39 -19.64 8.43
N VAL A 66 3.65 -19.56 7.14
CA VAL A 66 4.92 -19.98 6.50
C VAL A 66 5.80 -18.75 6.26
N ALA A 67 5.21 -17.75 5.62
CA ALA A 67 5.78 -16.42 5.41
C ALA A 67 4.64 -15.41 5.32
N ARG A 68 4.95 -14.11 5.42
CA ARG A 68 3.94 -13.07 5.26
C ARG A 68 3.46 -12.98 3.81
N SER A 69 2.20 -12.64 3.61
CA SER A 69 1.54 -12.61 2.31
C SER A 69 2.33 -11.86 1.21
N PRO A 70 2.89 -10.66 1.43
CA PRO A 70 3.67 -9.96 0.40
C PRO A 70 4.81 -10.81 -0.15
N TYR A 71 5.51 -11.53 0.70
CA TYR A 71 6.62 -12.39 0.27
C TYR A 71 6.15 -13.58 -0.56
N LEU A 72 5.00 -14.19 -0.22
CA LEU A 72 4.42 -15.30 -0.98
C LEU A 72 3.88 -14.84 -2.33
N VAL A 73 3.26 -13.66 -2.38
CA VAL A 73 2.79 -13.04 -3.63
C VAL A 73 3.96 -12.78 -4.58
N LEU A 74 5.07 -12.28 -4.09
CA LEU A 74 6.29 -12.09 -4.89
C LEU A 74 6.92 -13.42 -5.29
N PHE A 75 6.99 -14.39 -4.37
CA PHE A 75 7.52 -15.72 -4.65
C PHE A 75 6.77 -16.42 -5.78
N SER A 76 5.44 -16.34 -5.82
CA SER A 76 4.62 -16.97 -6.87
C SER A 76 4.93 -16.44 -8.28
N ARG A 77 5.55 -15.27 -8.41
CA ARG A 77 5.90 -14.62 -9.67
C ARG A 77 7.39 -14.67 -9.99
N LEU A 78 8.21 -14.56 -8.98
CA LEU A 78 9.66 -14.46 -9.11
C LEU A 78 10.36 -15.81 -8.90
N GLY A 79 9.70 -16.77 -8.23
CA GLY A 79 10.37 -17.93 -7.68
C GLY A 79 11.27 -17.53 -6.51
N GLN A 80 12.38 -18.22 -6.33
CA GLN A 80 13.32 -17.93 -5.25
C GLN A 80 13.96 -16.54 -5.42
N TYR A 81 13.84 -15.70 -4.41
CA TYR A 81 14.43 -14.36 -4.33
C TYR A 81 14.82 -14.04 -2.88
N ASP A 82 15.58 -12.96 -2.66
CA ASP A 82 15.91 -12.47 -1.31
C ASP A 82 14.79 -11.54 -0.80
N PRO A 83 14.07 -11.92 0.28
CA PRO A 83 12.99 -11.10 0.85
C PRO A 83 13.44 -9.69 1.29
N ARG A 84 14.73 -9.51 1.64
CA ARG A 84 15.30 -8.23 2.05
C ARG A 84 15.24 -7.17 0.96
N TRP A 85 15.13 -7.56 -0.32
CA TRP A 85 14.97 -6.61 -1.42
C TRP A 85 13.69 -5.78 -1.32
N LEU A 86 12.61 -6.34 -0.73
CA LEU A 86 11.39 -5.58 -0.50
C LEU A 86 11.60 -4.45 0.52
N GLU A 87 12.27 -4.76 1.64
CA GLU A 87 12.61 -3.77 2.66
C GLU A 87 13.57 -2.71 2.10
N GLN A 88 14.51 -3.12 1.25
CA GLN A 88 15.46 -2.22 0.59
C GLN A 88 14.76 -1.25 -0.36
N LEU A 89 13.83 -1.71 -1.22
CA LEU A 89 13.06 -0.83 -2.11
C LEU A 89 12.28 0.24 -1.33
N LEU A 90 11.73 -0.12 -0.16
CA LEU A 90 11.05 0.83 0.71
C LEU A 90 12.03 1.86 1.29
N ALA A 91 13.17 1.41 1.80
CA ALA A 91 14.19 2.29 2.39
C ALA A 91 14.83 3.24 1.35
N GLU A 92 14.97 2.79 0.11
CA GLU A 92 15.46 3.58 -1.04
C GLU A 92 14.38 4.54 -1.59
N GLY A 93 13.12 4.33 -1.21
CA GLY A 93 12.00 5.14 -1.66
C GLY A 93 11.55 4.85 -3.09
N ASP A 94 11.83 3.65 -3.62
CA ASP A 94 11.30 3.20 -4.91
C ASP A 94 9.85 2.75 -4.81
N ILE A 95 9.45 2.33 -3.61
CA ILE A 95 8.06 2.10 -3.22
C ILE A 95 7.76 2.89 -1.93
N PHE A 96 6.50 3.11 -1.66
CA PHE A 96 6.02 3.69 -0.40
C PHE A 96 4.83 2.89 0.11
N GLU A 97 4.52 3.04 1.41
CA GLU A 97 3.33 2.45 2.02
C GLU A 97 2.21 3.47 2.07
N TYR A 98 1.02 3.04 1.68
CA TYR A 98 -0.20 3.81 1.91
C TYR A 98 -1.45 2.94 1.79
N TRP A 99 -2.61 3.54 2.11
CA TRP A 99 -3.92 2.93 1.97
C TRP A 99 -4.38 2.94 0.51
N ALA A 100 -4.53 1.75 -0.08
CA ALA A 100 -5.28 1.54 -1.30
C ALA A 100 -6.68 0.98 -0.93
N HIS A 101 -6.98 -0.29 -1.16
CA HIS A 101 -8.10 -0.97 -0.52
C HIS A 101 -7.77 -1.30 0.94
N GLU A 102 -6.53 -1.73 1.20
CA GLU A 102 -5.91 -1.88 2.53
C GLU A 102 -4.51 -1.27 2.49
N ALA A 103 -3.69 -1.47 3.54
CA ALA A 103 -2.30 -1.06 3.53
C ALA A 103 -1.53 -1.79 2.41
N CYS A 104 -0.83 -1.06 1.56
CA CYS A 104 -0.12 -1.61 0.41
C CYS A 104 1.26 -0.96 0.24
N PHE A 105 2.21 -1.74 -0.31
CA PHE A 105 3.38 -1.20 -0.98
C PHE A 105 2.98 -0.76 -2.39
N ILE A 106 3.37 0.42 -2.78
CA ILE A 106 2.93 1.10 -3.99
C ILE A 106 4.16 1.71 -4.67
N PRO A 107 4.31 1.60 -6.01
CA PRO A 107 5.39 2.27 -6.73
C PRO A 107 5.41 3.77 -6.48
N ARG A 108 6.59 4.36 -6.30
CA ARG A 108 6.75 5.80 -6.00
C ARG A 108 6.07 6.71 -7.02
N GLU A 109 6.14 6.37 -8.29
CA GLU A 109 5.52 7.11 -9.39
C GLU A 109 4.00 7.23 -9.28
N ASP A 110 3.34 6.29 -8.56
CA ASP A 110 1.89 6.25 -8.36
C ASP A 110 1.44 7.09 -7.14
N TYR A 111 2.36 7.72 -6.40
CA TYR A 111 2.04 8.59 -5.27
C TYR A 111 0.97 9.64 -5.62
N ARG A 112 1.08 10.27 -6.79
CA ARG A 112 0.14 11.28 -7.27
C ARG A 112 -1.30 10.76 -7.39
N LEU A 113 -1.49 9.46 -7.66
CA LEU A 113 -2.81 8.85 -7.81
C LEU A 113 -3.54 8.71 -6.46
N LEU A 114 -2.79 8.67 -5.36
CA LEU A 114 -3.32 8.48 -4.00
C LEU A 114 -3.29 9.74 -3.15
N ARG A 115 -2.56 10.78 -3.59
CA ARG A 115 -2.39 12.02 -2.84
C ARG A 115 -3.72 12.70 -2.48
N HIS A 116 -4.75 12.57 -3.31
CA HIS A 116 -6.08 13.13 -3.03
C HIS A 116 -6.66 12.61 -1.71
N ARG A 117 -6.40 11.34 -1.35
CA ARG A 117 -6.83 10.74 -0.08
C ARG A 117 -6.10 11.33 1.13
N MET A 118 -4.85 11.74 0.95
CA MET A 118 -4.06 12.42 1.99
C MET A 118 -4.56 13.84 2.21
N LEU A 119 -5.04 14.52 1.16
CA LEU A 119 -5.56 15.88 1.20
C LEU A 119 -6.99 15.95 1.74
N ASP A 120 -7.78 14.88 1.55
CA ASP A 120 -9.12 14.72 2.12
C ASP A 120 -9.20 13.38 2.89
N PRO A 121 -8.51 13.28 4.04
CA PRO A 121 -8.45 12.04 4.81
C PRO A 121 -9.80 11.67 5.46
N ALA A 122 -10.75 12.61 5.56
CA ALA A 122 -12.08 12.34 6.09
C ALA A 122 -12.82 11.28 5.27
N ALA A 123 -12.57 11.20 3.96
CA ALA A 123 -13.12 10.18 3.08
C ALA A 123 -12.58 8.75 3.35
N MET A 124 -11.55 8.60 4.19
CA MET A 124 -10.93 7.31 4.51
C MET A 124 -11.67 6.50 5.59
N GLY A 125 -12.83 6.99 6.06
CA GLY A 125 -13.66 6.30 7.03
C GLY A 125 -12.94 6.03 8.35
N TRP A 126 -13.00 4.78 8.85
CA TRP A 126 -12.43 4.39 10.14
C TRP A 126 -10.91 4.59 10.25
N LYS A 127 -10.20 4.70 9.13
CA LYS A 127 -8.74 4.91 9.07
C LYS A 127 -8.33 6.32 9.51
N PHE A 128 -9.28 7.26 9.57
CA PHE A 128 -9.03 8.64 9.96
C PHE A 128 -10.06 9.14 10.98
N SER A 129 -9.64 10.03 11.87
CA SER A 129 -10.52 10.68 12.83
C SER A 129 -10.11 12.14 13.04
N ALA A 130 -10.88 13.05 12.49
CA ALA A 130 -10.70 14.49 12.71
C ALA A 130 -10.87 14.87 14.19
N ASN A 131 -11.83 14.25 14.87
CA ASN A 131 -12.03 14.46 16.31
C ASN A 131 -10.80 14.02 17.12
N TRP A 132 -10.17 12.89 16.75
CA TRP A 132 -8.96 12.44 17.41
C TRP A 132 -7.81 13.45 17.26
N LEU A 133 -7.61 14.01 16.07
CA LEU A 133 -6.63 15.08 15.84
C LEU A 133 -6.94 16.31 16.66
N ALA A 134 -8.19 16.74 16.72
CA ALA A 134 -8.61 17.94 17.46
C ALA A 134 -8.41 17.80 18.95
N THR A 135 -8.67 16.60 19.52
CA THR A 135 -8.59 16.36 20.97
C THR A 135 -7.17 16.05 21.48
N HIS A 136 -6.22 15.67 20.57
CA HIS A 136 -4.86 15.26 20.94
C HIS A 136 -3.78 16.11 20.27
N GLN A 137 -4.07 17.39 20.02
CA GLN A 137 -3.15 18.29 19.31
C GLN A 137 -1.78 18.42 19.99
N GLN A 138 -1.76 18.48 21.31
CA GLN A 138 -0.53 18.64 22.08
C GLN A 138 0.37 17.40 21.96
N GLU A 139 -0.18 16.21 22.18
CA GLU A 139 0.54 14.93 22.10
C GLU A 139 1.05 14.67 20.69
N ILE A 140 0.22 14.96 19.68
CA ILE A 140 0.57 14.85 18.27
C ILE A 140 1.70 15.82 17.92
N GLY A 141 1.63 17.07 18.40
CA GLY A 141 2.69 18.05 18.25
C GLY A 141 4.03 17.58 18.83
N GLN A 142 4.00 16.96 20.01
CA GLN A 142 5.20 16.39 20.65
C GLN A 142 5.79 15.24 19.83
N ILE A 143 4.95 14.37 19.25
CA ILE A 143 5.40 13.28 18.38
C ILE A 143 6.06 13.83 17.12
N ILE A 144 5.46 14.79 16.44
CA ILE A 144 6.02 15.43 15.24
C ILE A 144 7.37 16.08 15.56
N GLU A 145 7.46 16.82 16.68
CA GLU A 145 8.70 17.47 17.08
C GLU A 145 9.79 16.45 17.43
N ARG A 146 9.45 15.37 18.13
CA ARG A 146 10.37 14.27 18.39
C ARG A 146 10.92 13.65 17.10
N ILE A 147 10.04 13.44 16.08
CA ILE A 147 10.47 12.90 14.80
C ILE A 147 11.42 13.87 14.08
N ARG A 148 11.15 15.17 14.14
CA ARG A 148 12.03 16.19 13.55
C ARG A 148 13.41 16.24 14.18
N GLN A 149 13.47 16.11 15.50
CA GLN A 149 14.73 16.22 16.26
C GLN A 149 15.54 14.93 16.27
N HIS A 150 14.89 13.77 16.34
CA HIS A 150 15.55 12.48 16.59
C HIS A 150 15.39 11.47 15.45
N GLY A 151 14.64 11.80 14.39
CA GLY A 151 14.40 10.92 13.27
C GLY A 151 13.20 9.97 13.45
N PRO A 152 13.09 8.93 12.59
CA PRO A 152 11.95 8.03 12.55
C PRO A 152 11.68 7.34 13.88
N VAL A 153 10.40 7.10 14.17
CA VAL A 153 9.92 6.43 15.40
C VAL A 153 9.02 5.24 15.07
N ARG A 154 8.95 4.29 16.00
CA ARG A 154 7.98 3.18 15.97
C ARG A 154 7.02 3.34 17.14
N ALA A 155 5.82 2.78 17.05
CA ALA A 155 4.88 2.73 18.17
C ALA A 155 5.48 2.04 19.43
N ALA A 156 6.47 1.15 19.22
CA ALA A 156 7.19 0.48 20.30
C ALA A 156 8.13 1.43 21.10
N ASP A 157 8.60 2.51 20.47
CA ASP A 157 9.54 3.45 21.06
C ASP A 157 8.87 4.40 22.10
N PHE A 158 7.55 4.29 22.24
CA PHE A 158 6.78 5.02 23.25
C PHE A 158 6.43 4.10 24.43
N GLU A 159 6.69 4.57 25.63
CA GLU A 159 6.28 3.85 26.84
C GLU A 159 4.75 3.81 26.94
N ARG A 160 4.20 2.67 27.37
CA ARG A 160 2.78 2.57 27.62
C ARG A 160 2.43 3.31 28.91
N LYS A 161 1.64 4.36 28.80
CA LYS A 161 1.07 5.04 29.96
C LYS A 161 -0.26 4.34 30.33
N GLY A 162 -0.31 3.70 31.50
CA GLY A 162 -1.50 3.03 32.02
C GLY A 162 -1.52 1.51 31.87
N GLU A 163 -2.54 0.88 32.48
CA GLU A 163 -2.74 -0.57 32.46
C GLU A 163 -3.14 -1.06 31.05
N LYS A 164 -2.76 -2.29 30.75
CA LYS A 164 -3.16 -2.95 29.50
C LYS A 164 -4.64 -3.31 29.61
N GLY A 165 -5.48 -2.76 28.75
CA GLY A 165 -6.88 -3.17 28.62
C GLY A 165 -7.01 -4.63 28.15
N ASN A 166 -8.14 -5.26 28.41
CA ASN A 166 -8.40 -6.67 28.07
C ASN A 166 -8.87 -6.88 26.62
N GLY A 167 -8.85 -5.84 25.77
CA GLY A 167 -9.36 -5.92 24.40
C GLY A 167 -8.28 -6.18 23.35
N TRP A 168 -8.63 -6.96 22.31
CA TRP A 168 -7.80 -7.17 21.12
C TRP A 168 -7.43 -5.85 20.41
N TRP A 169 -8.26 -4.81 20.56
CA TRP A 169 -8.11 -3.48 19.95
C TRP A 169 -7.58 -2.42 20.92
N ASP A 170 -7.02 -2.82 22.05
CA ASP A 170 -6.43 -1.89 23.02
C ASP A 170 -5.07 -1.38 22.52
N TRP A 171 -5.15 -0.44 21.58
CA TRP A 171 -3.97 0.20 21.01
C TRP A 171 -3.45 1.30 21.90
N LYS A 172 -2.11 1.43 21.96
CA LYS A 172 -1.48 2.60 22.59
C LYS A 172 -1.98 3.87 21.89
N PRO A 173 -2.29 4.97 22.61
CA PRO A 173 -2.65 6.24 21.99
C PRO A 173 -1.65 6.69 20.91
N GLU A 174 -0.35 6.51 21.17
CA GLU A 174 0.72 6.90 20.26
C GLU A 174 0.64 6.14 18.92
N LYS A 175 0.24 4.87 18.93
CA LYS A 175 0.00 4.13 17.70
C LYS A 175 -1.11 4.78 16.89
N ARG A 176 -2.20 5.18 17.53
CA ARG A 176 -3.31 5.85 16.86
C ARG A 176 -2.91 7.24 16.35
N HIS A 177 -2.11 7.99 17.10
CA HIS A 177 -1.55 9.27 16.62
C HIS A 177 -0.75 9.07 15.32
N LEU A 178 0.15 8.09 15.29
CA LEU A 178 0.95 7.78 14.11
C LEU A 178 0.09 7.35 12.92
N GLU A 179 -0.93 6.53 13.14
CA GLU A 179 -1.84 6.06 12.06
C GLU A 179 -2.69 7.18 11.47
N VAL A 180 -3.20 8.08 12.30
CA VAL A 180 -3.99 9.23 11.81
C VAL A 180 -3.11 10.19 11.02
N LEU A 181 -1.88 10.46 11.47
CA LEU A 181 -0.89 11.27 10.76
C LEU A 181 -0.44 10.62 9.45
N PHE A 182 -0.26 9.30 9.44
CA PHE A 182 0.04 8.52 8.25
C PHE A 182 -1.10 8.61 7.23
N THR A 183 -2.36 8.44 7.67
CA THR A 183 -3.54 8.52 6.79
C THR A 183 -3.69 9.92 6.19
N ALA A 184 -3.39 10.98 6.96
CA ALA A 184 -3.38 12.36 6.49
C ALA A 184 -2.13 12.73 5.67
N GLY A 185 -1.23 11.78 5.38
CA GLY A 185 -0.02 12.02 4.60
C GLY A 185 0.99 12.96 5.27
N GLN A 186 0.85 13.22 6.58
CA GLN A 186 1.80 14.03 7.35
C GLN A 186 3.03 13.21 7.79
N LEU A 187 2.88 11.89 7.88
CA LEU A 187 3.96 10.95 8.09
C LEU A 187 3.94 9.88 7.00
N MET A 188 5.12 9.34 6.70
CA MET A 188 5.32 8.22 5.79
C MET A 188 6.18 7.17 6.47
N VAL A 189 6.00 5.90 6.09
CA VAL A 189 6.89 4.82 6.54
C VAL A 189 8.24 4.98 5.85
N ARG A 190 9.31 5.13 6.62
CA ARG A 190 10.68 5.29 6.11
C ARG A 190 11.29 3.96 5.73
N GLU A 191 11.16 2.97 6.61
CA GLU A 191 11.75 1.64 6.43
C GLU A 191 11.00 0.62 7.29
N ARG A 192 11.18 -0.66 6.96
CA ARG A 192 10.81 -1.78 7.81
C ARG A 192 12.04 -2.64 8.06
N ARG A 193 12.16 -3.18 9.25
CA ARG A 193 13.18 -4.18 9.61
C ARG A 193 12.47 -5.41 10.15
N ASN A 194 12.66 -6.56 9.50
CA ASN A 194 11.91 -7.79 9.81
C ASN A 194 10.39 -7.54 9.79
N PHE A 195 9.95 -6.73 8.85
CA PHE A 195 8.55 -6.35 8.66
C PHE A 195 7.91 -5.53 9.81
N GLN A 196 8.74 -4.91 10.67
CA GLN A 196 8.31 -4.01 11.75
C GLN A 196 8.65 -2.56 11.42
#